data_86a098411a2330597100386d065de8a8
#
_entry.id   86a098411a2330597100386d065de8a8
#
_cell.length_a   1.000
_cell.length_b   1.000
_cell.length_c   1.000
_cell.angle_alpha   90.00
_cell.angle_beta   90.00
_cell.angle_gamma   90.00
#
_symmetry.space_group_name_H-M   'P 1'
#
loop_
_entity.id
_entity.type
_entity.pdbx_description
1 polymer ?
#
loop_
_entity_poly.entity_id
_entity_poly.type
_entity_poly.pdbx_seq_one_letter_code
_entity_poly.pdbx_strand_id
1 'polypeptide(L)'
;MTERKNTTSLTLLYDNIRWEEKAIYESARKRGIDITNVDCKDLILELDGPSYSNKIIIQRCVSYFKSLHSTAALEGLGASVINPLNTSIVCGNKLFTHMKLKNAGIKTPKVITTFSYEAALSALDVFGYPTIIKPTIGSWGRLIA
;
A
#
# COMPACT_ATOMS: atom_id res chain seq x y z
N MET A 1 -15.70 -24.97 -30.62
CA MET A 1 -15.72 -23.80 -29.72
C MET A 1 -15.02 -24.23 -28.42
N THR A 2 -13.80 -23.85 -28.24
CA THR A 2 -12.98 -24.20 -27.06
C THR A 2 -13.37 -23.22 -25.95
N GLU A 3 -14.05 -23.72 -24.91
CA GLU A 3 -14.29 -22.93 -23.69
C GLU A 3 -12.94 -22.41 -23.15
N ARG A 4 -12.69 -21.12 -23.22
CA ARG A 4 -11.61 -20.49 -22.48
C ARG A 4 -11.95 -20.66 -21.00
N LYS A 5 -11.33 -21.64 -20.33
CA LYS A 5 -11.30 -21.71 -18.88
C LYS A 5 -10.81 -20.36 -18.40
N ASN A 6 -11.67 -19.62 -17.74
CA ASN A 6 -11.36 -18.33 -17.12
C ASN A 6 -10.50 -18.61 -15.88
N THR A 7 -9.23 -18.98 -16.09
CA THR A 7 -8.29 -19.31 -15.01
C THR A 7 -7.83 -18.01 -14.38
N THR A 8 -8.20 -17.79 -13.14
CA THR A 8 -7.67 -16.72 -12.31
C THR A 8 -6.15 -16.85 -12.22
N SER A 9 -5.41 -15.80 -12.57
CA SER A 9 -3.95 -15.78 -12.46
C SER A 9 -3.52 -14.95 -11.27
N LEU A 10 -2.54 -15.47 -10.52
CA LEU A 10 -1.94 -14.79 -9.37
C LEU A 10 -0.63 -14.11 -9.79
N THR A 11 -0.47 -12.85 -9.42
CA THR A 11 0.75 -12.08 -9.69
C THR A 11 1.29 -11.49 -8.39
N LEU A 12 2.59 -11.61 -8.17
CA LEU A 12 3.33 -10.91 -7.14
C LEU A 12 4.00 -9.69 -7.77
N LEU A 13 3.50 -8.50 -7.44
CA LEU A 13 4.04 -7.22 -7.92
C LEU A 13 4.94 -6.61 -6.85
N TYR A 14 6.20 -6.34 -7.20
CA TYR A 14 7.21 -5.79 -6.27
C TYR A 14 8.07 -4.74 -6.98
N ASP A 15 8.83 -3.97 -6.22
CA ASP A 15 9.89 -3.07 -6.71
C ASP A 15 11.25 -3.38 -6.07
N ASN A 16 11.25 -4.27 -5.08
CA ASN A 16 12.45 -4.78 -4.44
C ASN A 16 12.18 -6.21 -3.93
N ILE A 17 13.09 -7.15 -4.23
CA ILE A 17 12.97 -8.54 -3.76
C ILE A 17 13.69 -8.67 -2.43
N ARG A 18 12.93 -8.92 -1.37
CA ARG A 18 13.42 -9.22 -0.03
C ARG A 18 13.08 -10.67 0.32
N TRP A 19 13.30 -11.06 1.56
CA TRP A 19 12.98 -12.40 2.00
C TRP A 19 11.48 -12.69 1.98
N GLU A 20 10.63 -11.69 2.23
CA GLU A 20 9.17 -11.85 2.24
C GLU A 20 8.62 -12.18 0.86
N GLU A 21 9.09 -11.48 -0.18
CA GLU A 21 8.68 -11.74 -1.56
C GLU A 21 9.10 -13.15 -2.01
N LYS A 22 10.31 -13.57 -1.64
CA LYS A 22 10.79 -14.95 -1.89
C LYS A 22 9.93 -15.99 -1.18
N ALA A 23 9.61 -15.75 0.11
CA ALA A 23 8.81 -16.67 0.90
C ALA A 23 7.37 -16.83 0.36
N ILE A 24 6.76 -15.74 -0.11
CA ILE A 24 5.44 -15.77 -0.76
C ILE A 24 5.50 -16.64 -2.02
N TYR A 25 6.49 -16.41 -2.88
CA TYR A 25 6.66 -17.14 -4.12
C TYR A 25 6.87 -18.64 -3.87
N GLU A 26 7.80 -18.99 -2.97
CA GLU A 26 8.07 -20.38 -2.60
C GLU A 26 6.85 -21.07 -1.97
N SER A 27 6.09 -20.35 -1.14
CA SER A 27 4.88 -20.85 -0.52
C SER A 27 3.78 -21.15 -1.54
N ALA A 28 3.63 -20.30 -2.55
CA ALA A 28 2.71 -20.53 -3.67
C ALA A 28 3.11 -21.79 -4.44
N ARG A 29 4.39 -21.91 -4.81
CA ARG A 29 4.90 -23.07 -5.52
C ARG A 29 4.72 -24.39 -4.75
N LYS A 30 5.01 -24.40 -3.46
CA LYS A 30 4.82 -25.60 -2.60
C LYS A 30 3.35 -26.04 -2.54
N ARG A 31 2.41 -25.12 -2.78
CA ARG A 31 0.96 -25.39 -2.83
C ARG A 31 0.43 -25.67 -4.25
N GLY A 32 1.30 -25.73 -5.24
CA GLY A 32 0.88 -25.91 -6.64
C GLY A 32 0.13 -24.71 -7.21
N ILE A 33 0.29 -23.51 -6.60
CA ILE A 33 -0.34 -22.28 -7.09
C ILE A 33 0.60 -21.67 -8.12
N ASP A 34 0.08 -21.45 -9.33
CA ASP A 34 0.81 -20.73 -10.37
C ASP A 34 0.84 -19.24 -10.04
N ILE A 35 2.03 -18.69 -9.86
CA ILE A 35 2.28 -17.30 -9.50
C ILE A 35 3.34 -16.69 -10.40
N THR A 36 3.00 -15.55 -11.00
CA THR A 36 3.92 -14.76 -11.83
C THR A 36 4.56 -13.65 -10.99
N ASN A 37 5.87 -13.50 -11.10
CA ASN A 37 6.61 -12.40 -10.48
C ASN A 37 6.77 -11.25 -11.48
N VAL A 38 6.39 -10.02 -11.07
CA VAL A 38 6.50 -8.81 -11.90
C VAL A 38 7.23 -7.72 -11.12
N ASP A 39 8.34 -7.22 -11.67
CA ASP A 39 8.97 -6.01 -11.15
C ASP A 39 8.15 -4.78 -11.61
N CYS A 40 7.77 -3.95 -10.67
CA CYS A 40 7.01 -2.74 -10.95
C CYS A 40 7.76 -1.75 -11.88
N LYS A 41 9.09 -1.87 -11.98
CA LYS A 41 9.90 -1.05 -12.89
C LYS A 41 9.66 -1.41 -14.36
N ASP A 42 9.29 -2.66 -14.61
CA ASP A 42 9.05 -3.18 -15.96
C ASP A 42 7.56 -3.17 -16.32
N LEU A 43 6.71 -2.70 -15.39
CA LEU A 43 5.26 -2.68 -15.58
C LEU A 43 4.84 -1.58 -16.54
N ILE A 44 4.25 -1.97 -17.66
CA ILE A 44 3.62 -1.08 -18.63
C ILE A 44 2.13 -1.40 -18.66
N LEU A 45 1.29 -0.42 -18.38
CA LEU A 45 -0.16 -0.53 -18.36
C LEU A 45 -0.79 0.47 -19.32
N GLU A 46 -1.50 -0.04 -20.31
CA GLU A 46 -2.35 0.76 -21.18
C GLU A 46 -3.72 0.90 -20.49
N LEU A 47 -4.08 2.12 -20.08
CA LEU A 47 -5.26 2.34 -19.24
C LEU A 47 -6.58 2.11 -20.00
N ASP A 48 -6.56 2.27 -21.32
CA ASP A 48 -7.68 1.92 -22.21
C ASP A 48 -7.51 0.52 -22.84
N GLY A 49 -6.56 -0.25 -22.34
CA GLY A 49 -6.17 -1.56 -22.84
C GLY A 49 -7.04 -2.72 -22.34
N PRO A 50 -6.53 -3.95 -22.49
CA PRO A 50 -7.31 -5.15 -22.14
C PRO A 50 -7.61 -5.23 -20.65
N SER A 51 -8.79 -5.76 -20.31
CA SER A 51 -9.22 -5.97 -18.92
C SER A 51 -8.34 -6.97 -18.16
N TYR A 52 -8.11 -6.68 -16.90
CA TYR A 52 -7.39 -7.50 -15.92
C TYR A 52 -8.35 -8.20 -14.92
N SER A 53 -9.64 -8.32 -15.24
CA SER A 53 -10.68 -8.85 -14.34
C SER A 53 -10.43 -10.26 -13.80
N ASN A 54 -9.58 -11.06 -14.46
CA ASN A 54 -9.16 -12.39 -14.01
C ASN A 54 -7.80 -12.40 -13.29
N LYS A 55 -7.24 -11.23 -12.95
CA LYS A 55 -5.96 -11.09 -12.27
C LYS A 55 -6.15 -10.83 -10.78
N ILE A 56 -5.44 -11.59 -9.95
CA ILE A 56 -5.26 -11.29 -8.53
C ILE A 56 -3.82 -10.81 -8.34
N ILE A 57 -3.66 -9.62 -7.80
CA ILE A 57 -2.33 -8.99 -7.62
C ILE A 57 -2.02 -8.92 -6.13
N ILE A 58 -0.92 -9.55 -5.72
CA ILE A 58 -0.33 -9.33 -4.38
C ILE A 58 0.63 -8.15 -4.50
N GLN A 59 0.22 -6.99 -3.99
CA GLN A 59 1.00 -5.76 -4.03
C GLN A 59 2.07 -5.76 -2.93
N ARG A 60 3.33 -5.74 -3.33
CA ARG A 60 4.50 -5.80 -2.43
C ARG A 60 5.54 -4.71 -2.68
N CYS A 61 5.22 -3.67 -3.45
CA CYS A 61 6.14 -2.56 -3.63
C CYS A 61 6.45 -1.88 -2.29
N VAL A 62 7.72 -1.62 -2.02
CA VAL A 62 8.20 -0.89 -0.84
C VAL A 62 7.95 0.61 -0.99
N SER A 63 8.12 1.12 -2.21
CA SER A 63 7.82 2.51 -2.52
C SER A 63 6.32 2.78 -2.42
N TYR A 64 5.94 3.68 -1.49
CA TYR A 64 4.55 4.08 -1.29
C TYR A 64 3.88 4.57 -2.58
N PHE A 65 4.55 5.45 -3.33
CA PHE A 65 3.99 6.00 -4.57
C PHE A 65 3.87 4.95 -5.68
N LYS A 66 4.88 4.10 -5.87
CA LYS A 66 4.78 3.01 -6.85
C LYS A 66 3.64 2.06 -6.50
N SER A 67 3.54 1.66 -5.21
CA SER A 67 2.44 0.83 -4.72
C SER A 67 1.09 1.47 -5.00
N LEU A 68 0.92 2.74 -4.65
CA LEU A 68 -0.35 3.45 -4.80
C LEU A 68 -0.78 3.58 -6.27
N HIS A 69 0.13 4.06 -7.14
CA HIS A 69 -0.21 4.32 -8.54
C HIS A 69 -0.39 3.04 -9.34
N SER A 70 0.46 2.01 -9.13
CA SER A 70 0.27 0.72 -9.81
C SER A 70 -1.01 0.02 -9.36
N THR A 71 -1.38 0.12 -8.06
CA THR A 71 -2.65 -0.41 -7.56
C THR A 71 -3.83 0.32 -8.21
N ALA A 72 -3.80 1.65 -8.26
CA ALA A 72 -4.87 2.44 -8.89
C ALA A 72 -5.07 2.05 -10.36
N ALA A 73 -3.98 1.94 -11.13
CA ALA A 73 -4.04 1.56 -12.53
C ALA A 73 -4.56 0.12 -12.73
N LEU A 74 -4.07 -0.83 -11.92
CA LEU A 74 -4.49 -2.24 -12.00
C LEU A 74 -5.96 -2.43 -11.61
N GLU A 75 -6.44 -1.75 -10.55
CA GLU A 75 -7.87 -1.78 -10.18
C GLU A 75 -8.72 -1.09 -11.25
N GLY A 76 -8.25 0.01 -11.84
CA GLY A 76 -8.91 0.66 -12.97
C GLY A 76 -9.08 -0.25 -14.18
N LEU A 77 -8.15 -1.17 -14.41
CA LEU A 77 -8.22 -2.24 -15.42
C LEU A 77 -9.02 -3.47 -14.96
N GLY A 78 -9.59 -3.45 -13.77
CA GLY A 78 -10.44 -4.51 -13.22
C GLY A 78 -9.73 -5.60 -12.43
N ALA A 79 -8.43 -5.48 -12.13
CA ALA A 79 -7.73 -6.45 -11.30
C ALA A 79 -8.19 -6.39 -9.84
N SER A 80 -8.15 -7.53 -9.16
CA SER A 80 -8.29 -7.60 -7.70
C SER A 80 -6.93 -7.44 -7.05
N VAL A 81 -6.69 -6.33 -6.35
CA VAL A 81 -5.40 -6.04 -5.72
C VAL A 81 -5.47 -6.24 -4.20
N ILE A 82 -4.49 -6.92 -3.63
CA ILE A 82 -4.32 -7.15 -2.20
C ILE A 82 -3.08 -6.36 -1.74
N ASN A 83 -3.22 -5.30 -0.95
CA ASN A 83 -4.45 -4.67 -0.46
C ASN A 83 -4.99 -3.66 -1.48
N PRO A 84 -6.32 -3.36 -1.45
CA PRO A 84 -6.93 -2.40 -2.36
C PRO A 84 -6.40 -0.97 -2.20
N LEU A 85 -6.60 -0.15 -3.24
CA LEU A 85 -6.17 1.25 -3.27
C LEU A 85 -6.61 2.05 -2.04
N ASN A 86 -7.89 1.96 -1.70
CA ASN A 86 -8.42 2.70 -0.55
C ASN A 86 -7.75 2.30 0.79
N THR A 87 -7.47 1.01 0.97
CA THR A 87 -6.72 0.52 2.14
C THR A 87 -5.29 1.06 2.12
N SER A 88 -4.64 1.05 0.96
CA SER A 88 -3.27 1.55 0.80
C SER A 88 -3.15 3.05 1.08
N ILE A 89 -4.14 3.86 0.63
CA ILE A 89 -4.22 5.29 0.93
C ILE A 89 -4.33 5.53 2.44
N VAL A 90 -5.27 4.85 3.09
CA VAL A 90 -5.52 5.05 4.53
C VAL A 90 -4.35 4.56 5.37
N CYS A 91 -3.88 3.33 5.15
CA CYS A 91 -2.82 2.73 5.97
C CYS A 91 -1.43 3.32 5.68
N GLY A 92 -1.20 3.85 4.48
CA GLY A 92 0.05 4.50 4.10
C GLY A 92 0.22 5.93 4.66
N ASN A 93 -0.84 6.52 5.20
CA ASN A 93 -0.85 7.87 5.76
C ASN A 93 -1.27 7.85 7.24
N LYS A 94 -0.36 8.29 8.14
CA LYS A 94 -0.58 8.26 9.60
C LYS A 94 -1.77 9.11 10.04
N LEU A 95 -1.99 10.25 9.39
CA LEU A 95 -3.14 11.10 9.68
C LEU A 95 -4.46 10.40 9.29
N PHE A 96 -4.52 9.83 8.10
CA PHE A 96 -5.73 9.14 7.64
C PHE A 96 -6.04 7.91 8.49
N THR A 97 -5.02 7.12 8.85
CA THR A 97 -5.17 6.00 9.80
C THR A 97 -5.72 6.48 11.13
N HIS A 98 -5.14 7.55 11.71
CA HIS A 98 -5.59 8.10 12.98
C HIS A 98 -7.06 8.55 12.92
N MET A 99 -7.44 9.27 11.86
CA MET A 99 -8.83 9.73 11.68
C MET A 99 -9.81 8.55 11.53
N LYS A 100 -9.43 7.49 10.81
CA LYS A 100 -10.26 6.28 10.69
C LYS A 100 -10.44 5.57 12.02
N LEU A 101 -9.37 5.39 12.79
CA LEU A 101 -9.42 4.78 14.12
C LEU A 101 -10.29 5.61 15.08
N LYS A 102 -10.10 6.93 15.11
CA LYS A 102 -10.90 7.84 15.93
C LYS A 102 -12.40 7.76 15.58
N ASN A 103 -12.73 7.80 14.28
CA ASN A 103 -14.11 7.71 13.82
C ASN A 103 -14.77 6.35 14.11
N ALA A 104 -13.97 5.29 14.23
CA ALA A 104 -14.42 3.97 14.64
C ALA A 104 -14.51 3.80 16.18
N GLY A 105 -14.30 4.86 16.96
CA GLY A 105 -14.33 4.81 18.43
C GLY A 105 -13.13 4.07 19.06
N ILE A 106 -12.10 3.77 18.27
CA ILE A 106 -10.90 3.08 18.78
C ILE A 106 -10.05 4.10 19.52
N LYS A 107 -9.67 3.77 20.75
CA LYS A 107 -8.83 4.63 21.59
C LYS A 107 -7.44 4.83 20.96
N THR A 108 -7.09 6.07 20.72
CA THR A 108 -5.79 6.49 20.15
C THR A 108 -5.14 7.54 21.05
N PRO A 109 -3.81 7.70 21.00
CA PRO A 109 -3.14 8.82 21.64
C PRO A 109 -3.67 10.17 21.12
N LYS A 110 -3.47 11.25 21.92
CA LYS A 110 -3.72 12.62 21.46
C LYS A 110 -2.81 12.94 20.27
N VAL A 111 -3.35 13.54 19.22
CA VAL A 111 -2.62 13.96 18.03
C VAL A 111 -2.97 15.39 17.68
N ILE A 112 -1.98 16.20 17.34
CA ILE A 112 -2.13 17.52 16.72
C ILE A 112 -1.48 17.43 15.34
N THR A 113 -2.12 17.98 14.33
CA THR A 113 -1.58 18.10 12.97
C THR A 113 -1.30 19.57 12.68
N THR A 114 -0.12 19.85 12.15
CA THR A 114 0.33 21.20 11.78
C THR A 114 0.85 21.21 10.35
N PHE A 115 0.85 22.38 9.71
CA PHE A 115 1.20 22.55 8.30
C PHE A 115 2.33 23.56 8.08
N SER A 116 2.90 24.08 9.16
CA SER A 116 4.10 24.94 9.13
C SER A 116 4.99 24.68 10.34
N TYR A 117 6.22 25.14 10.26
CA TYR A 117 7.17 25.06 11.37
C TYR A 117 6.70 25.88 12.60
N GLU A 118 6.22 27.09 12.37
CA GLU A 118 5.73 27.99 13.41
C GLU A 118 4.51 27.41 14.14
N ALA A 119 3.59 26.82 13.37
CA ALA A 119 2.44 26.13 13.96
C ALA A 119 2.87 24.89 14.76
N ALA A 120 3.92 24.19 14.33
CA ALA A 120 4.45 23.06 15.07
C ALA A 120 5.06 23.49 16.42
N LEU A 121 5.83 24.57 16.45
CA LEU A 121 6.37 25.12 17.70
C LEU A 121 5.24 25.53 18.66
N SER A 122 4.26 26.28 18.17
CA SER A 122 3.09 26.68 18.99
C SER A 122 2.30 25.47 19.51
N ALA A 123 2.22 24.40 18.70
CA ALA A 123 1.55 23.17 19.12
C ALA A 123 2.29 22.44 20.25
N LEU A 124 3.62 22.49 20.31
CA LEU A 124 4.41 21.90 21.39
C LEU A 124 4.10 22.53 22.74
N ASP A 125 3.90 23.86 22.79
CA ASP A 125 3.54 24.58 24.01
C ASP A 125 2.20 24.10 24.57
N VAL A 126 1.25 23.77 23.67
CA VAL A 126 -0.10 23.28 24.04
C VAL A 126 -0.10 21.77 24.31
N PHE A 127 0.70 21.02 23.57
CA PHE A 127 0.74 19.56 23.67
C PHE A 127 1.49 19.08 24.92
N GLY A 128 2.63 19.73 25.20
CA GLY A 128 3.53 19.37 26.27
C GLY A 128 4.51 18.24 25.89
N TYR A 129 5.40 17.93 26.82
CA TYR A 129 6.43 16.89 26.65
C TYR A 129 6.15 15.70 27.58
N PRO A 130 6.57 14.46 27.20
CA PRO A 130 7.25 14.10 25.97
C PRO A 130 6.32 14.08 24.75
N THR A 131 6.81 14.47 23.60
CA THR A 131 6.08 14.54 22.32
C THR A 131 6.88 13.82 21.22
N ILE A 132 6.19 13.19 20.28
CA ILE A 132 6.81 12.59 19.11
C ILE A 132 6.29 13.30 17.86
N ILE A 133 7.20 13.87 17.07
CA ILE A 133 6.90 14.49 15.78
C ILE A 133 7.12 13.46 14.68
N LYS A 134 6.16 13.33 13.76
CA LYS A 134 6.21 12.36 12.66
C LYS A 134 5.68 12.96 11.36
N PRO A 135 6.30 12.68 10.19
CA PRO A 135 5.67 12.99 8.92
C PRO A 135 4.43 12.12 8.73
N THR A 136 3.43 12.64 8.01
CA THR A 136 2.19 11.90 7.71
C THR A 136 2.45 10.66 6.85
N ILE A 137 3.39 10.75 5.91
CA ILE A 137 3.86 9.66 5.06
C ILE A 137 5.32 9.37 5.41
N GLY A 138 5.68 8.10 5.45
CA GLY A 138 7.03 7.63 5.75
C GLY A 138 7.03 6.39 6.64
N SER A 139 8.09 5.58 6.52
CA SER A 139 8.27 4.30 7.23
C SER A 139 9.69 4.22 7.81
N TRP A 140 9.94 3.18 8.60
CA TRP A 140 11.27 2.86 9.14
C TRP A 140 11.82 3.91 10.14
N GLY A 141 10.96 4.67 10.80
CA GLY A 141 11.38 5.67 11.76
C GLY A 141 12.11 6.89 11.15
N ARG A 142 12.10 7.05 9.84
CA ARG A 142 12.74 8.20 9.19
C ARG A 142 11.99 9.48 9.52
N LEU A 143 12.75 10.56 9.80
CA LEU A 143 12.22 11.90 10.14
C LEU A 143 11.27 11.87 11.36
N ILE A 144 11.54 11.02 12.33
CA ILE A 144 10.86 11.02 13.65
C ILE A 144 11.77 11.73 14.64
N ALA A 145 11.24 12.69 15.36
CA ALA A 145 11.89 13.41 16.42
C ALA A 145 11.06 13.37 17.72
#